data_44488453cc1b2bbfc22a0989db48004a
#
_entry.id   44488453cc1b2bbfc22a0989db48004a
#
_cell.length_a   1.000
_cell.length_b   1.000
_cell.length_c   1.000
_cell.angle_alpha   90.00
_cell.angle_beta   90.00
_cell.angle_gamma   90.00
#
_symmetry.space_group_name_H-M   'P 1'
#
loop_
_entity.id
_entity.type
_entity.pdbx_description
1 polymer ?
#
loop_
_entity_poly.entity_id
_entity_poly.type
_entity_poly.pdbx_seq_one_letter_code
_entity_poly.pdbx_strand_id
1 'polypeptide(L)'
;GSEMCIRDRGDTMGMTNGKLEFVGDTPVRSVYKVAKALMNKHTSFITLIYGEGITEEEANEALRLIKNKAGDGVDINLVNGGQPVYYFILSVE
;
A
#
# COMPACT_ATOMS: atom_id res chain seq x y z
N GLY A 1 9.98 -6.07 8.93
CA GLY A 1 8.95 -5.51 8.11
C GLY A 1 9.46 -4.91 6.82
N SER A 2 8.58 -4.73 5.89
CA SER A 2 8.88 -4.14 4.59
C SER A 2 8.07 -2.87 4.40
N GLU A 3 8.69 -1.85 3.84
CA GLU A 3 8.07 -0.56 3.64
C GLU A 3 8.24 -0.11 2.19
N MET A 4 7.17 0.41 1.60
CA MET A 4 7.17 0.90 0.23
C MET A 4 6.42 2.22 0.14
N CYS A 5 6.89 3.08 -0.76
CA CYS A 5 6.25 4.37 -1.02
C CYS A 5 5.78 4.41 -2.47
N ILE A 6 4.56 4.86 -2.69
CA ILE A 6 4.00 5.01 -4.02
C ILE A 6 3.82 6.50 -4.29
N ARG A 7 4.58 7.02 -5.24
CA ARG A 7 4.68 8.43 -5.50
C ARG A 7 3.79 8.92 -6.63
N ASP A 8 3.79 8.22 -7.73
CA ASP A 8 3.03 8.60 -8.91
C ASP A 8 2.15 7.45 -9.37
N ARG A 9 1.28 7.72 -10.33
CA ARG A 9 0.49 6.66 -10.94
C ARG A 9 1.42 5.65 -11.60
N GLY A 10 1.38 4.42 -11.12
CA GLY A 10 2.21 3.35 -11.65
C GLY A 10 3.67 3.42 -11.28
N ASP A 11 4.04 4.32 -10.37
CA ASP A 11 5.42 4.45 -9.91
C ASP A 11 5.54 3.97 -8.48
N THR A 12 6.51 3.12 -8.22
CA THR A 12 6.75 2.56 -6.90
C THR A 12 8.14 2.93 -6.44
N MET A 13 8.24 3.57 -5.28
CA MET A 13 9.50 3.92 -4.66
C MET A 13 9.67 3.13 -3.38
N GLY A 14 10.82 2.56 -3.24
CA GLY A 14 11.12 1.73 -2.09
C GLY A 14 11.94 0.56 -2.52
N MET A 15 12.67 0.02 -1.60
CA MET A 15 13.63 -1.02 -1.91
C MET A 15 13.41 -2.19 -1.02
N THR A 16 12.80 -3.22 -1.55
CA THR A 16 12.69 -4.45 -0.81
C THR A 16 12.85 -5.59 -1.79
N ASN A 17 13.96 -6.26 -1.71
CA ASN A 17 14.18 -7.51 -2.44
C ASN A 17 14.00 -7.45 -3.95
N GLY A 18 14.41 -6.35 -4.57
CA GLY A 18 14.47 -6.36 -6.01
C GLY A 18 13.30 -5.69 -6.69
N LYS A 19 12.83 -6.24 -7.78
CA LYS A 19 12.07 -5.50 -8.75
C LYS A 19 10.57 -5.59 -8.50
N LEU A 20 9.98 -4.49 -8.07
CA LEU A 20 8.54 -4.36 -8.07
C LEU A 20 8.19 -3.27 -9.07
N GLU A 21 7.69 -3.67 -10.22
CA GLU A 21 7.33 -2.73 -11.28
C GLU A 21 5.83 -2.82 -11.53
N PHE A 22 5.12 -1.76 -11.22
CA PHE A 22 3.67 -1.71 -11.43
C PHE A 22 3.32 -0.44 -12.19
N VAL A 23 3.93 -0.31 -13.35
CA VAL A 23 3.79 0.87 -14.20
C VAL A 23 2.43 0.89 -14.88
N GLY A 24 1.80 2.06 -14.91
CA GLY A 24 0.56 2.26 -15.64
C GLY A 24 -0.72 2.04 -14.84
N ASP A 25 -0.60 1.68 -13.57
CA ASP A 25 -1.77 1.47 -12.72
C ASP A 25 -2.14 2.73 -11.94
N THR A 26 -3.37 2.75 -11.43
CA THR A 26 -3.79 3.77 -10.48
C THR A 26 -3.05 3.57 -9.16
N PRO A 27 -2.96 4.60 -8.31
CA PRO A 27 -2.33 4.45 -7.00
C PRO A 27 -2.96 3.34 -6.15
N VAL A 28 -4.28 3.21 -6.20
CA VAL A 28 -4.98 2.17 -5.43
C VAL A 28 -4.54 0.78 -5.87
N ARG A 29 -4.49 0.55 -7.17
CA ARG A 29 -4.07 -0.76 -7.68
C ARG A 29 -2.59 -1.00 -7.43
N SER A 30 -1.77 0.04 -7.55
CA SER A 30 -0.34 -0.08 -7.30
C SER A 30 -0.07 -0.49 -5.85
N VAL A 31 -0.71 0.18 -4.88
CA VAL A 31 -0.49 -0.16 -3.48
C VAL A 31 -1.02 -1.55 -3.16
N TYR A 32 -2.12 -1.95 -3.77
CA TYR A 32 -2.64 -3.30 -3.60
C TYR A 32 -1.65 -4.34 -4.10
N LYS A 33 -1.10 -4.14 -5.28
CA LYS A 33 -0.14 -5.08 -5.86
C LYS A 33 1.13 -5.17 -5.02
N VAL A 34 1.61 -4.04 -4.52
CA VAL A 34 2.78 -4.02 -3.66
C VAL A 34 2.48 -4.75 -2.35
N ALA A 35 1.34 -4.47 -1.74
CA ALA A 35 0.96 -5.13 -0.50
C ALA A 35 0.88 -6.64 -0.71
N LYS A 36 0.26 -7.07 -1.81
CA LYS A 36 0.16 -8.48 -2.13
C LYS A 36 1.52 -9.13 -2.28
N ALA A 37 2.46 -8.44 -2.91
CA ALA A 37 3.81 -8.95 -3.11
C ALA A 37 4.59 -9.05 -1.81
N LEU A 38 4.35 -8.16 -0.86
CA LEU A 38 5.07 -8.13 0.41
C LEU A 38 4.47 -9.05 1.48
N MET A 39 3.18 -9.35 1.37
CA MET A 39 2.53 -10.21 2.35
C MET A 39 2.97 -11.67 2.22
N ASN A 40 3.08 -12.32 3.36
CA ASN A 40 3.36 -13.76 3.42
C ASN A 40 2.61 -14.36 4.61
N LYS A 41 2.81 -15.63 4.87
CA LYS A 41 2.10 -16.33 5.93
C LYS A 41 2.43 -15.85 7.34
N HIS A 42 3.48 -15.06 7.49
CA HIS A 42 3.88 -14.50 8.79
C HIS A 42 3.44 -13.07 8.98
N THR A 43 2.82 -12.48 7.97
CA THR A 43 2.32 -11.11 8.06
C THR A 43 1.21 -11.04 9.11
N SER A 44 1.32 -10.10 10.04
CA SER A 44 0.33 -9.91 11.10
C SER A 44 -0.22 -8.50 11.16
N PHE A 45 0.50 -7.51 10.60
CA PHE A 45 0.11 -6.12 10.73
C PHE A 45 0.51 -5.33 9.49
N ILE A 46 -0.41 -4.51 9.00
CA ILE A 46 -0.16 -3.64 7.84
C ILE A 46 -0.57 -2.22 8.22
N THR A 47 0.27 -1.25 7.90
CA THR A 47 -0.06 0.16 8.03
C THR A 47 -0.10 0.77 6.65
N LEU A 48 -1.21 1.43 6.34
CA LEU A 48 -1.40 2.11 5.07
C LEU A 48 -1.67 3.58 5.33
N ILE A 49 -0.77 4.43 4.86
CA ILE A 49 -0.84 5.88 5.06
C ILE A 49 -1.11 6.51 3.71
N TYR A 50 -2.17 7.31 3.60
CA TYR A 50 -2.45 7.97 2.33
C TYR A 50 -2.17 9.47 2.39
N GLY A 51 -1.74 10.00 1.25
CA GLY A 51 -1.33 11.39 1.15
C GLY A 51 -2.44 12.31 0.66
N GLU A 52 -2.08 13.58 0.49
CA GLU A 52 -3.05 14.61 0.11
C GLU A 52 -3.63 14.40 -1.29
N GLY A 53 -2.94 13.67 -2.15
CA GLY A 53 -3.41 13.37 -3.50
C GLY A 53 -4.40 12.22 -3.60
N ILE A 54 -4.73 11.59 -2.47
CA ILE A 54 -5.65 10.44 -2.42
C ILE A 54 -6.91 10.85 -1.68
N THR A 55 -8.07 10.57 -2.28
CA THR A 55 -9.33 10.83 -1.60
C THR A 55 -9.59 9.76 -0.55
N GLU A 56 -10.46 10.09 0.41
CA GLU A 56 -10.85 9.11 1.42
C GLU A 56 -11.48 7.87 0.79
N GLU A 57 -12.26 8.06 -0.27
CA GLU A 57 -12.88 6.95 -0.99
C GLU A 57 -11.82 6.02 -1.61
N GLU A 58 -10.80 6.59 -2.23
CA GLU A 58 -9.70 5.81 -2.80
C GLU A 58 -8.93 5.07 -1.70
N ALA A 59 -8.70 5.74 -0.57
CA ALA A 59 -8.00 5.13 0.55
C ALA A 59 -8.78 3.93 1.10
N ASN A 60 -10.09 4.08 1.24
CA ASN A 60 -10.95 2.99 1.71
C ASN A 60 -11.02 1.85 0.72
N GLU A 61 -10.99 2.14 -0.56
CA GLU A 61 -10.95 1.08 -1.57
C GLU A 61 -9.66 0.28 -1.49
N ALA A 62 -8.53 0.97 -1.32
CA ALA A 62 -7.24 0.29 -1.15
C ALA A 62 -7.26 -0.60 0.10
N LEU A 63 -7.80 -0.07 1.20
CA LEU A 63 -7.93 -0.83 2.43
C LEU A 63 -8.76 -2.09 2.21
N ARG A 64 -9.88 -1.97 1.53
CA ARG A 64 -10.77 -3.10 1.27
C ARG A 64 -10.09 -4.17 0.45
N LEU A 65 -9.38 -3.79 -0.60
CA LEU A 65 -8.66 -4.74 -1.45
C LEU A 65 -7.56 -5.47 -0.68
N ILE A 66 -6.80 -4.73 0.10
CA ILE A 66 -5.72 -5.32 0.89
C ILE A 66 -6.28 -6.25 1.96
N LYS A 67 -7.35 -5.81 2.62
CA LYS A 67 -7.98 -6.62 3.66
C LYS A 67 -8.54 -7.93 3.11
N ASN A 68 -9.17 -7.88 1.94
CA ASN A 68 -9.69 -9.08 1.30
C ASN A 68 -8.57 -10.08 0.99
N LYS A 69 -7.42 -9.58 0.58
CA LYS A 69 -6.30 -10.44 0.28
C LYS A 69 -5.63 -10.98 1.54
N ALA A 70 -5.50 -10.15 2.55
CA ALA A 70 -4.81 -10.51 3.79
C ALA A 70 -5.60 -11.50 4.65
N GLY A 71 -6.93 -11.36 4.67
CA GLY A 71 -7.78 -12.21 5.50
C GLY A 71 -7.88 -11.72 6.93
N ASP A 72 -8.57 -12.50 7.76
CA ASP A 72 -8.93 -12.08 9.11
C ASP A 72 -7.77 -12.07 10.11
N GLY A 73 -6.69 -12.76 9.80
CA GLY A 73 -5.55 -12.86 10.71
C GLY A 73 -4.61 -11.68 10.69
N VAL A 74 -4.88 -10.68 9.86
CA VAL A 74 -3.99 -9.54 9.69
C VAL A 74 -4.72 -8.26 10.06
N ASP A 75 -4.12 -7.49 10.96
CA ASP A 75 -4.66 -6.18 11.34
C ASP A 75 -4.15 -5.13 10.36
N ILE A 76 -5.05 -4.29 9.90
CA ILE A 76 -4.69 -3.22 8.96
C ILE A 76 -5.12 -1.89 9.55
N ASN A 77 -4.16 -0.97 9.61
CA ASN A 77 -4.39 0.38 10.09
C ASN A 77 -4.30 1.37 8.94
N LEU A 78 -5.39 2.10 8.70
CA LEU A 78 -5.44 3.13 7.66
C LEU A 78 -5.28 4.49 8.30
N VAL A 79 -4.30 5.26 7.84
CA VAL A 79 -3.96 6.56 8.42
C VAL A 79 -4.03 7.63 7.33
N ASN A 80 -4.68 8.74 7.65
CA ASN A 80 -4.64 9.93 6.79
C ASN A 80 -3.37 10.72 7.14
N GLY A 81 -2.34 10.54 6.33
CA GLY A 81 -1.07 11.21 6.56
C GLY A 81 -1.02 12.62 6.00
N GLY A 82 -1.79 12.89 4.95
CA GLY A 82 -1.80 14.20 4.30
C GLY A 82 -0.47 14.60 3.67
N GLN A 83 0.46 13.66 3.54
CA GLN A 83 1.77 13.96 3.01
C GLN A 83 1.71 14.37 1.55
N PRO A 84 2.55 15.32 1.13
CA PRO A 84 2.70 15.63 -0.29
C PRO A 84 3.60 14.61 -0.96
N VAL A 85 3.62 14.57 -2.26
CA VAL A 85 4.50 13.75 -3.09
C VAL A 85 4.07 12.28 -3.13
N TYR A 86 3.98 11.60 -2.00
CA TYR A 86 3.66 10.17 -1.98
C TYR A 86 2.17 9.95 -1.82
N TYR A 87 1.58 9.22 -2.75
CA TYR A 87 0.17 8.86 -2.65
C TYR A 87 -0.06 7.92 -1.48
N PHE A 88 0.78 6.90 -1.36
CA PHE A 88 0.67 5.92 -0.28
C PHE A 88 2.04 5.59 0.29
N ILE A 89 2.05 5.34 1.58
CA ILE A 89 3.18 4.72 2.26
C ILE A 89 2.63 3.45 2.91
N LEU A 90 3.25 2.34 2.60
CA LEU A 90 2.78 1.02 3.04
C LEU A 90 3.85 0.35 3.87
N SER A 91 3.47 -0.18 5.02
CA SER A 91 4.36 -0.98 5.85
C SER A 91 3.70 -2.33 6.09
N VAL A 92 4.42 -3.40 5.85
CA VAL A 92 3.94 -4.78 6.04
C VAL A 92 4.83 -5.47 7.06
N GLU A 93 4.26 -5.93 8.16
CA GLU A 93 5.01 -6.56 9.24
C GLU A 93 4.48 -7.93 9.63
#